data_34655eb5dff925cc2ee64d05a516b387
#
_entry.id   34655eb5dff925cc2ee64d05a516b387
#
_cell.length_a   1.000
_cell.length_b   1.000
_cell.length_c   1.000
_cell.angle_alpha   90.00
_cell.angle_beta   90.00
_cell.angle_gamma   90.00
#
_symmetry.space_group_name_H-M   'P 1'
#
loop_
_entity.id
_entity.type
_entity.pdbx_description
1 polymer ?
#
loop_
_entity_poly.entity_id
_entity_poly.type
_entity_poly.pdbx_seq_one_letter_code
_entity_poly.pdbx_strand_id
1 'polypeptide(L)'
;TYENPVMWQATSTGSVNGINGNVDIDFQFKDFTSVIPANTWRTIDGRRYYYSNYTKQKNAWAQDGSDWYYMDEEGLASTGWITVSGVRYYLDETTGKMQTGWRQDDGKWYYLGSSGAVKKGWINDGGVWYYSNQEGVMQTGWLEIDGKRYYMEPSGKMAVGWTSQNGKWYYLDPSGAMMKGWINDNGTWYYSDQSGVMQTGWLNDADGKYYLKTSGAMATGWRQLDGAWYYFDGSGRMAVGMIEVNGLHYYMDPSTGRMVSDRAVDIGGVTYQAAADGSLSQQGESGAVSGNTGSEAPGTPSENTGSSSGAPGTAAGNESSSGTIIIPSNGNNSSDGASSQTGSPSGTVTGINGGPGVSSSTSQSQVVTGTKPGEQ
;
A
#
# COMPACT_ATOMS: atom_id res chain seq x y z
N THR A 1 -6.07 -6.11 64.86
CA THR A 1 -7.52 -6.32 64.67
C THR A 1 -7.82 -6.06 63.21
N TYR A 2 -8.13 -7.10 62.48
CA TYR A 2 -8.58 -6.97 61.11
C TYR A 2 -10.04 -6.52 61.11
N GLU A 3 -10.38 -5.49 60.42
CA GLU A 3 -11.78 -5.14 60.16
C GLU A 3 -12.41 -6.27 59.34
N ASN A 4 -13.42 -6.93 59.88
CA ASN A 4 -14.17 -8.03 59.24
C ASN A 4 -13.33 -9.25 58.84
N PRO A 5 -12.64 -9.95 59.72
CA PRO A 5 -11.94 -11.17 59.38
C PRO A 5 -12.93 -12.25 58.95
N VAL A 6 -12.58 -12.95 57.83
CA VAL A 6 -13.39 -14.07 57.32
C VAL A 6 -13.02 -15.40 57.97
N MET A 7 -11.76 -15.57 58.30
CA MET A 7 -11.23 -16.69 59.06
C MET A 7 -9.98 -16.24 59.79
N TRP A 8 -9.78 -16.67 60.96
CA TRP A 8 -8.59 -16.40 61.75
C TRP A 8 -8.26 -17.62 62.64
N GLN A 9 -7.08 -18.17 62.43
CA GLN A 9 -6.55 -19.18 63.27
C GLN A 9 -5.93 -18.53 64.55
N ALA A 10 -6.49 -18.77 65.66
CA ALA A 10 -6.00 -18.19 66.92
C ALA A 10 -4.72 -18.84 67.34
N THR A 11 -4.66 -20.17 67.27
CA THR A 11 -3.51 -20.97 67.71
C THR A 11 -3.75 -22.45 67.39
N SER A 12 -2.69 -23.21 67.11
CA SER A 12 -2.73 -24.68 66.99
C SER A 12 -2.51 -25.35 68.35
N THR A 13 -2.20 -24.56 69.35
CA THR A 13 -1.92 -25.04 70.70
C THR A 13 -2.69 -24.25 71.77
N GLY A 14 -3.86 -23.74 71.37
CA GLY A 14 -4.72 -22.97 72.24
C GLY A 14 -5.31 -23.83 73.41
N SER A 15 -5.74 -23.17 74.44
CA SER A 15 -6.45 -23.80 75.55
C SER A 15 -7.85 -23.21 75.65
N VAL A 16 -8.84 -24.05 75.76
CA VAL A 16 -10.24 -23.68 75.97
C VAL A 16 -10.69 -24.24 77.30
N ASN A 17 -11.36 -23.42 78.13
CA ASN A 17 -11.85 -23.86 79.43
C ASN A 17 -12.74 -25.09 79.28
N GLY A 18 -12.38 -26.17 80.02
CA GLY A 18 -13.09 -27.42 79.99
C GLY A 18 -12.58 -28.47 79.02
N ILE A 19 -11.52 -28.15 78.26
CA ILE A 19 -10.87 -29.07 77.34
C ILE A 19 -9.43 -29.28 77.84
N ASN A 20 -9.05 -30.52 78.13
CA ASN A 20 -7.67 -30.87 78.45
C ASN A 20 -6.89 -31.19 77.15
N GLY A 21 -5.82 -30.44 76.87
CA GLY A 21 -4.93 -30.62 75.74
C GLY A 21 -4.88 -29.40 74.84
N ASN A 22 -4.02 -29.50 73.86
CA ASN A 22 -3.92 -28.44 72.78
C ASN A 22 -5.09 -28.56 71.88
N VAL A 23 -5.72 -27.43 71.56
CA VAL A 23 -6.81 -27.31 70.56
C VAL A 23 -6.43 -26.39 69.47
N ASP A 24 -6.86 -26.71 68.24
CA ASP A 24 -6.81 -25.82 67.10
C ASP A 24 -8.06 -24.94 67.16
N ILE A 25 -7.88 -23.65 67.27
CA ILE A 25 -8.99 -22.70 67.43
C ILE A 25 -9.07 -21.86 66.13
N ASP A 26 -10.04 -22.18 65.36
CA ASP A 26 -10.36 -21.47 64.17
C ASP A 26 -11.69 -20.73 64.30
N PHE A 27 -11.70 -19.47 63.88
CA PHE A 27 -12.92 -18.67 63.85
C PHE A 27 -13.25 -18.34 62.38
N GLN A 28 -14.34 -18.87 61.88
CA GLN A 28 -14.90 -18.46 60.60
C GLN A 28 -15.97 -17.40 60.82
N PHE A 29 -15.70 -16.19 60.40
CA PHE A 29 -16.62 -15.07 60.62
C PHE A 29 -17.53 -14.83 59.42
N LYS A 30 -17.10 -15.25 58.21
CA LYS A 30 -17.81 -14.97 56.99
C LYS A 30 -17.37 -15.92 55.89
N ASP A 31 -18.27 -16.16 54.92
CA ASP A 31 -17.93 -16.89 53.73
C ASP A 31 -16.87 -16.12 52.90
N PHE A 32 -15.79 -16.78 52.59
CA PHE A 32 -14.66 -16.26 51.83
C PHE A 32 -15.10 -15.76 50.45
N THR A 33 -16.00 -16.47 49.79
CA THR A 33 -16.42 -16.19 48.43
C THR A 33 -17.14 -14.84 48.28
N SER A 34 -17.73 -14.35 49.38
CA SER A 34 -18.44 -13.05 49.38
C SER A 34 -17.53 -11.85 49.70
N VAL A 35 -16.30 -12.08 50.16
CA VAL A 35 -15.39 -11.02 50.66
C VAL A 35 -14.13 -10.91 49.83
N ILE A 36 -13.61 -12.03 49.33
CA ILE A 36 -12.42 -12.04 48.48
C ILE A 36 -12.87 -12.45 47.08
N PRO A 37 -12.73 -11.57 46.06
CA PRO A 37 -13.06 -11.96 44.71
C PRO A 37 -12.23 -13.17 44.25
N ALA A 38 -12.88 -14.12 43.58
CA ALA A 38 -12.21 -15.30 43.03
C ALA A 38 -11.10 -14.93 42.03
N ASN A 39 -11.33 -13.85 41.31
CA ASN A 39 -10.36 -13.28 40.37
C ASN A 39 -9.95 -11.90 40.88
N THR A 40 -8.69 -11.71 41.20
CA THR A 40 -8.22 -10.44 41.78
C THR A 40 -6.71 -10.26 41.69
N TRP A 41 -6.30 -9.01 41.59
CA TRP A 41 -4.91 -8.61 41.78
C TRP A 41 -4.55 -8.52 43.24
N ARG A 42 -3.33 -8.92 43.55
CA ARG A 42 -2.72 -8.71 44.87
C ARG A 42 -1.31 -8.14 44.69
N THR A 43 -1.00 -7.15 45.50
CA THR A 43 0.36 -6.62 45.64
C THR A 43 0.95 -7.14 46.94
N ILE A 44 2.04 -7.89 46.83
CA ILE A 44 2.76 -8.47 47.98
C ILE A 44 4.21 -7.98 47.84
N ASP A 45 4.71 -7.29 48.83
CA ASP A 45 6.06 -6.68 48.83
C ASP A 45 6.36 -5.84 47.56
N GLY A 46 5.37 -5.04 47.16
CA GLY A 46 5.46 -4.18 45.97
C GLY A 46 5.33 -4.91 44.63
N ARG A 47 5.17 -6.21 44.60
CA ARG A 47 5.06 -7.06 43.41
C ARG A 47 3.63 -7.45 43.12
N ARG A 48 3.20 -7.41 41.86
CA ARG A 48 1.82 -7.69 41.43
C ARG A 48 1.64 -9.15 41.03
N TYR A 49 0.61 -9.77 41.54
CA TYR A 49 0.20 -11.15 41.27
C TYR A 49 -1.29 -11.20 40.94
N TYR A 50 -1.67 -12.06 40.01
CA TYR A 50 -3.07 -12.30 39.68
C TYR A 50 -3.52 -13.68 40.19
N TYR A 51 -4.67 -13.70 40.83
CA TYR A 51 -5.31 -14.92 41.30
C TYR A 51 -6.58 -15.15 40.50
N SER A 52 -6.78 -16.37 40.01
CA SER A 52 -8.01 -16.82 39.37
C SER A 52 -8.51 -18.04 40.10
N ASN A 53 -9.79 -18.05 40.49
CA ASN A 53 -10.37 -19.06 41.36
C ASN A 53 -9.52 -19.32 42.62
N TYR A 54 -9.10 -18.22 43.27
CA TYR A 54 -8.25 -18.21 44.45
C TYR A 54 -6.85 -18.80 44.26
N THR A 55 -6.50 -19.22 43.05
CA THR A 55 -5.19 -19.79 42.71
C THR A 55 -4.29 -18.76 42.03
N LYS A 56 -3.07 -18.59 42.54
CA LYS A 56 -2.06 -17.73 41.93
C LYS A 56 -1.72 -18.24 40.53
N GLN A 57 -1.89 -17.38 39.54
CA GLN A 57 -1.58 -17.71 38.16
C GLN A 57 -0.07 -17.69 37.95
N LYS A 58 0.47 -18.64 37.15
CA LYS A 58 1.89 -18.77 36.79
C LYS A 58 2.01 -19.28 35.39
N ASN A 59 3.01 -18.79 34.62
CA ASN A 59 3.23 -19.13 33.20
C ASN A 59 1.95 -19.05 32.39
N ALA A 60 1.14 -18.04 32.66
CA ALA A 60 -0.22 -17.97 32.13
C ALA A 60 -0.65 -16.54 31.77
N TRP A 61 -1.48 -16.44 30.75
CA TRP A 61 -2.21 -15.24 30.49
C TRP A 61 -3.36 -15.05 31.46
N ALA A 62 -3.51 -13.83 31.96
CA ALA A 62 -4.61 -13.42 32.81
C ALA A 62 -5.36 -12.26 32.17
N GLN A 63 -6.69 -12.35 32.15
CA GLN A 63 -7.56 -11.27 31.68
C GLN A 63 -8.21 -10.57 32.85
N ASP A 64 -8.15 -9.24 32.86
CA ASP A 64 -8.85 -8.41 33.82
C ASP A 64 -9.60 -7.31 33.06
N GLY A 65 -10.93 -7.42 33.03
CA GLY A 65 -11.76 -6.63 32.12
C GLY A 65 -11.46 -6.92 30.66
N SER A 66 -11.06 -5.89 29.93
CA SER A 66 -10.60 -6.00 28.53
C SER A 66 -9.10 -6.21 28.38
N ASP A 67 -8.35 -6.05 29.47
CA ASP A 67 -6.90 -6.02 29.46
C ASP A 67 -6.29 -7.41 29.70
N TRP A 68 -5.22 -7.71 28.97
CA TRP A 68 -4.46 -8.93 29.12
C TRP A 68 -3.11 -8.68 29.77
N TYR A 69 -2.68 -9.65 30.60
CA TYR A 69 -1.42 -9.65 31.35
C TYR A 69 -0.80 -11.03 31.25
N TYR A 70 0.51 -11.12 31.41
CA TYR A 70 1.20 -12.41 31.48
C TYR A 70 1.87 -12.55 32.84
N MET A 71 1.59 -13.67 33.51
CA MET A 71 2.23 -14.07 34.80
C MET A 71 3.39 -14.99 34.46
N ASP A 72 4.59 -14.66 34.96
CA ASP A 72 5.80 -15.48 34.79
C ASP A 72 5.76 -16.77 35.62
N GLU A 73 6.89 -17.49 35.73
CA GLU A 73 6.99 -18.73 36.48
C GLU A 73 6.89 -18.53 37.98
N GLU A 74 7.23 -17.36 38.52
CA GLU A 74 7.02 -16.95 39.89
C GLU A 74 5.60 -16.45 40.15
N GLY A 75 4.84 -16.22 39.08
CA GLY A 75 3.51 -15.63 39.07
C GLY A 75 3.51 -14.12 39.16
N LEU A 76 4.64 -13.47 38.88
CA LEU A 76 4.73 -12.01 38.76
C LEU A 76 4.13 -11.52 37.45
N ALA A 77 3.48 -10.36 37.47
CA ALA A 77 3.07 -9.69 36.25
C ALA A 77 4.30 -9.23 35.47
N SER A 78 4.47 -9.78 34.28
CA SER A 78 5.56 -9.43 33.36
C SER A 78 5.37 -8.05 32.79
N THR A 79 6.48 -7.40 32.38
CA THR A 79 6.50 -6.12 31.68
C THR A 79 7.53 -6.16 30.54
N GLY A 80 7.43 -5.21 29.58
CA GLY A 80 8.34 -5.14 28.44
C GLY A 80 8.13 -6.28 27.43
N TRP A 81 9.19 -6.64 26.73
CA TRP A 81 9.15 -7.73 25.76
C TRP A 81 9.17 -9.10 26.43
N ILE A 82 8.23 -9.94 26.04
CA ILE A 82 8.18 -11.35 26.45
C ILE A 82 8.06 -12.26 25.24
N THR A 83 8.46 -13.51 25.43
CA THR A 83 8.25 -14.58 24.45
C THR A 83 7.51 -15.73 25.10
N VAL A 84 6.33 -16.03 24.59
CA VAL A 84 5.48 -17.14 25.07
C VAL A 84 5.28 -18.12 23.93
N SER A 85 5.72 -19.36 24.11
CA SER A 85 5.64 -20.41 23.08
C SER A 85 6.21 -19.98 21.70
N GLY A 86 7.33 -19.23 21.70
CA GLY A 86 8.00 -18.76 20.49
C GLY A 86 7.36 -17.51 19.83
N VAL A 87 6.29 -16.98 20.41
CA VAL A 87 5.63 -15.76 19.94
C VAL A 87 6.00 -14.59 20.84
N ARG A 88 6.41 -13.46 20.24
CA ARG A 88 6.77 -12.24 20.97
C ARG A 88 5.54 -11.36 21.20
N TYR A 89 5.49 -10.79 22.41
CA TYR A 89 4.48 -9.83 22.86
C TYR A 89 5.18 -8.67 23.56
N TYR A 90 4.49 -7.54 23.66
CA TYR A 90 4.94 -6.43 24.47
C TYR A 90 3.91 -6.07 25.52
N LEU A 91 4.37 -6.01 26.77
CA LEU A 91 3.59 -5.59 27.93
C LEU A 91 4.08 -4.22 28.38
N ASP A 92 3.15 -3.33 28.66
CA ASP A 92 3.46 -1.98 29.13
C ASP A 92 4.37 -2.02 30.38
N GLU A 93 5.45 -1.25 30.37
CA GLU A 93 6.48 -1.32 31.42
C GLU A 93 5.98 -0.89 32.79
N THR A 94 4.95 -0.05 32.83
CA THR A 94 4.38 0.48 34.08
C THR A 94 3.19 -0.36 34.59
N THR A 95 2.30 -0.70 33.65
CA THR A 95 1.02 -1.35 34.00
C THR A 95 1.03 -2.85 33.80
N GLY A 96 1.96 -3.40 33.01
CA GLY A 96 1.98 -4.81 32.61
C GLY A 96 0.91 -5.18 31.57
N LYS A 97 0.13 -4.21 31.05
CA LYS A 97 -0.92 -4.47 30.06
C LYS A 97 -0.33 -4.85 28.71
N MET A 98 -0.86 -5.91 28.12
CA MET A 98 -0.51 -6.32 26.76
C MET A 98 -0.87 -5.21 25.78
N GLN A 99 0.09 -4.84 24.94
CA GLN A 99 -0.08 -3.80 23.92
C GLN A 99 -0.52 -4.41 22.58
N THR A 100 -1.19 -3.58 21.77
CA THR A 100 -1.59 -3.89 20.39
C THR A 100 -1.30 -2.68 19.50
N GLY A 101 -1.27 -2.89 18.19
CA GLY A 101 -1.00 -1.81 17.21
C GLY A 101 0.50 -1.53 17.07
N TRP A 102 0.80 -0.35 16.53
CA TRP A 102 2.17 0.07 16.28
C TRP A 102 2.93 0.47 17.55
N ARG A 103 4.15 -0.03 17.65
CA ARG A 103 5.07 0.31 18.73
C ARG A 103 6.47 0.58 18.16
N GLN A 104 7.08 1.64 18.64
CA GLN A 104 8.50 1.91 18.40
C GLN A 104 9.32 1.49 19.63
N ASP A 105 10.39 0.75 19.39
CA ASP A 105 11.34 0.34 20.42
C ASP A 105 12.75 0.34 19.82
N ASP A 106 13.70 0.99 20.50
CA ASP A 106 15.09 1.18 20.02
C ASP A 106 15.16 1.62 18.55
N GLY A 107 14.34 2.61 18.17
CA GLY A 107 14.27 3.13 16.81
C GLY A 107 13.63 2.22 15.77
N LYS A 108 13.22 1.01 16.14
CA LYS A 108 12.57 0.03 15.26
C LYS A 108 11.07 0.02 15.48
N TRP A 109 10.31 -0.13 14.41
CA TRP A 109 8.86 -0.24 14.48
C TRP A 109 8.42 -1.70 14.43
N TYR A 110 7.47 -2.02 15.28
CA TYR A 110 6.81 -3.33 15.38
C TYR A 110 5.30 -3.15 15.32
N TYR A 111 4.59 -4.11 14.75
CA TYR A 111 3.14 -4.15 14.79
C TYR A 111 2.66 -5.32 15.63
N LEU A 112 1.93 -5.01 16.67
CA LEU A 112 1.30 -5.98 17.58
C LEU A 112 -0.12 -6.20 17.10
N GLY A 113 -0.45 -7.40 16.66
CA GLY A 113 -1.81 -7.73 16.21
C GLY A 113 -2.85 -7.60 17.32
N SER A 114 -4.12 -7.82 17.00
CA SER A 114 -5.21 -7.79 17.99
C SER A 114 -5.04 -8.79 19.14
N SER A 115 -4.29 -9.88 18.90
CA SER A 115 -3.91 -10.85 19.91
C SER A 115 -2.66 -10.45 20.72
N GLY A 116 -2.10 -9.25 20.50
CA GLY A 116 -0.84 -8.79 21.08
C GLY A 116 0.42 -9.38 20.45
N ALA A 117 0.29 -10.41 19.60
CA ALA A 117 1.42 -11.06 18.95
C ALA A 117 2.11 -10.14 17.93
N VAL A 118 3.44 -10.09 17.94
CA VAL A 118 4.22 -9.39 16.93
C VAL A 118 3.93 -9.99 15.54
N LYS A 119 3.50 -9.15 14.61
CA LYS A 119 3.25 -9.53 13.22
C LYS A 119 4.54 -9.59 12.42
N LYS A 120 4.64 -10.58 11.53
CA LYS A 120 5.73 -10.78 10.56
C LYS A 120 5.13 -10.86 9.17
N GLY A 121 5.90 -10.50 8.15
CA GLY A 121 5.41 -10.46 6.77
C GLY A 121 4.50 -9.26 6.53
N TRP A 122 3.52 -9.44 5.65
CA TRP A 122 2.59 -8.39 5.27
C TRP A 122 1.60 -8.03 6.38
N ILE A 123 1.41 -6.74 6.57
CA ILE A 123 0.52 -6.14 7.58
C ILE A 123 -0.40 -5.17 6.86
N ASN A 124 -1.71 -5.39 6.98
CA ASN A 124 -2.71 -4.39 6.58
C ASN A 124 -3.20 -3.68 7.84
N ASP A 125 -3.02 -2.38 7.86
CA ASP A 125 -3.51 -1.52 8.94
C ASP A 125 -4.37 -0.41 8.33
N GLY A 126 -5.68 -0.53 8.49
CA GLY A 126 -6.64 0.43 7.95
C GLY A 126 -6.61 0.59 6.42
N GLY A 127 -6.29 -0.45 5.66
CA GLY A 127 -6.15 -0.41 4.20
C GLY A 127 -4.76 0.00 3.70
N VAL A 128 -3.84 0.33 4.60
CA VAL A 128 -2.45 0.63 4.28
C VAL A 128 -1.59 -0.60 4.53
N TRP A 129 -0.77 -0.95 3.53
CA TRP A 129 0.10 -2.11 3.63
C TRP A 129 1.50 -1.74 4.11
N TYR A 130 2.03 -2.60 4.98
CA TYR A 130 3.37 -2.56 5.53
C TYR A 130 3.99 -3.96 5.47
N TYR A 131 5.29 -4.06 5.62
CA TYR A 131 5.97 -5.33 5.69
C TYR A 131 6.95 -5.37 6.86
N SER A 132 6.92 -6.45 7.64
CA SER A 132 7.89 -6.73 8.71
C SER A 132 8.72 -7.97 8.39
N ASN A 133 9.99 -7.93 8.75
CA ASN A 133 10.90 -9.07 8.58
C ASN A 133 10.60 -10.21 9.59
N GLN A 134 11.46 -11.24 9.59
CA GLN A 134 11.29 -12.41 10.46
C GLN A 134 11.45 -12.09 11.96
N GLU A 135 12.10 -10.99 12.31
CA GLU A 135 12.20 -10.46 13.68
C GLU A 135 10.99 -9.60 14.05
N GLY A 136 10.07 -9.34 13.12
CA GLY A 136 8.90 -8.49 13.29
C GLY A 136 9.20 -6.99 13.12
N VAL A 137 10.40 -6.62 12.65
CA VAL A 137 10.78 -5.22 12.41
C VAL A 137 10.20 -4.74 11.09
N MET A 138 9.47 -3.62 11.12
CA MET A 138 8.95 -2.96 9.93
C MET A 138 10.08 -2.58 8.97
N GLN A 139 9.90 -2.87 7.69
CA GLN A 139 10.88 -2.63 6.64
C GLN A 139 10.56 -1.36 5.85
N THR A 140 11.60 -0.74 5.31
CA THR A 140 11.53 0.43 4.41
C THR A 140 12.46 0.22 3.22
N GLY A 141 12.27 1.01 2.14
CA GLY A 141 13.06 0.90 0.92
C GLY A 141 12.62 -0.27 0.02
N TRP A 142 13.53 -0.68 -0.87
CA TRP A 142 13.26 -1.76 -1.79
C TRP A 142 13.32 -3.13 -1.11
N LEU A 143 12.30 -3.93 -1.34
CA LEU A 143 12.20 -5.32 -0.86
C LEU A 143 11.97 -6.27 -2.04
N GLU A 144 12.52 -7.46 -1.93
CA GLU A 144 12.19 -8.56 -2.81
C GLU A 144 11.47 -9.64 -2.00
N ILE A 145 10.22 -9.93 -2.39
CA ILE A 145 9.34 -10.86 -1.68
C ILE A 145 8.69 -11.75 -2.74
N ASP A 146 8.90 -13.05 -2.64
CA ASP A 146 8.35 -14.05 -3.57
C ASP A 146 8.63 -13.72 -5.05
N GLY A 147 9.87 -13.27 -5.35
CA GLY A 147 10.33 -12.92 -6.71
C GLY A 147 9.76 -11.62 -7.28
N LYS A 148 9.00 -10.86 -6.50
CA LYS A 148 8.48 -9.53 -6.85
C LYS A 148 9.20 -8.45 -6.05
N ARG A 149 9.41 -7.28 -6.67
CA ARG A 149 10.00 -6.13 -5.99
C ARG A 149 8.91 -5.15 -5.56
N TYR A 150 9.04 -4.68 -4.32
CA TYR A 150 8.16 -3.70 -3.69
C TYR A 150 8.99 -2.53 -3.18
N TYR A 151 8.39 -1.37 -3.07
CA TYR A 151 9.01 -0.23 -2.41
C TYR A 151 8.20 0.20 -1.20
N MET A 152 8.83 0.16 -0.04
CA MET A 152 8.27 0.67 1.20
C MET A 152 8.81 2.06 1.44
N GLU A 153 7.93 3.04 1.54
CA GLU A 153 8.30 4.43 1.83
C GLU A 153 9.07 4.54 3.16
N PRO A 154 9.73 5.66 3.45
CA PRO A 154 10.36 5.90 4.75
C PRO A 154 9.40 5.79 5.93
N SER A 155 8.11 6.02 5.70
CA SER A 155 7.01 5.80 6.65
C SER A 155 6.69 4.32 6.90
N GLY A 156 7.26 3.40 6.13
CA GLY A 156 6.93 1.98 6.10
C GLY A 156 5.75 1.62 5.20
N LYS A 157 5.01 2.60 4.65
CA LYS A 157 3.88 2.33 3.74
C LYS A 157 4.37 1.73 2.44
N MET A 158 3.65 0.73 1.94
CA MET A 158 3.85 0.21 0.60
C MET A 158 3.46 1.25 -0.45
N ALA A 159 4.39 1.58 -1.34
CA ALA A 159 4.13 2.47 -2.46
C ALA A 159 3.32 1.77 -3.56
N VAL A 160 2.48 2.53 -4.26
CA VAL A 160 1.75 2.12 -5.47
C VAL A 160 1.81 3.27 -6.49
N GLY A 161 1.69 2.95 -7.78
CA GLY A 161 1.82 3.94 -8.84
C GLY A 161 3.26 4.39 -9.07
N TRP A 162 3.43 5.59 -9.58
CA TRP A 162 4.74 6.14 -9.90
C TRP A 162 5.51 6.57 -8.65
N THR A 163 6.77 6.12 -8.55
CA THR A 163 7.71 6.53 -7.50
C THR A 163 9.08 6.86 -8.08
N SER A 164 9.71 7.90 -7.56
CA SER A 164 11.06 8.30 -7.97
C SER A 164 12.06 7.96 -6.87
N GLN A 165 13.09 7.20 -7.24
CA GLN A 165 14.16 6.80 -6.33
C GLN A 165 15.51 7.07 -6.99
N ASN A 166 16.34 7.90 -6.37
CA ASN A 166 17.65 8.31 -6.88
C ASN A 166 17.57 8.86 -8.33
N GLY A 167 16.54 9.67 -8.63
CA GLY A 167 16.32 10.28 -9.94
C GLY A 167 15.82 9.33 -11.03
N LYS A 168 15.47 8.10 -10.68
CA LYS A 168 14.88 7.11 -11.60
C LYS A 168 13.43 6.88 -11.24
N TRP A 169 12.56 6.80 -12.25
CA TRP A 169 11.14 6.52 -12.09
C TRP A 169 10.85 5.04 -12.20
N TYR A 170 9.97 4.57 -11.33
CA TYR A 170 9.47 3.19 -11.28
C TYR A 170 7.95 3.22 -11.15
N TYR A 171 7.29 2.21 -11.67
CA TYR A 171 5.85 2.05 -11.51
C TYR A 171 5.54 0.78 -10.72
N LEU A 172 4.74 0.96 -9.66
CA LEU A 172 4.28 -0.13 -8.82
C LEU A 172 2.78 -0.33 -9.10
N ASP A 173 2.39 -1.54 -9.43
CA ASP A 173 0.99 -1.85 -9.71
C ASP A 173 0.11 -1.69 -8.43
N PRO A 174 -1.22 -1.80 -8.51
CA PRO A 174 -2.08 -1.70 -7.33
C PRO A 174 -1.79 -2.72 -6.23
N SER A 175 -1.11 -3.83 -6.54
CA SER A 175 -0.61 -4.79 -5.55
C SER A 175 0.71 -4.38 -4.91
N GLY A 176 1.31 -3.27 -5.35
CA GLY A 176 2.62 -2.78 -4.95
C GLY A 176 3.79 -3.43 -5.68
N ALA A 177 3.56 -4.37 -6.59
CA ALA A 177 4.62 -5.03 -7.32
C ALA A 177 5.19 -4.13 -8.43
N MET A 178 6.53 -4.03 -8.52
CA MET A 178 7.20 -3.24 -9.54
C MET A 178 6.98 -3.82 -10.94
N MET A 179 6.49 -3.00 -11.84
CA MET A 179 6.24 -3.36 -13.23
C MET A 179 7.48 -3.22 -14.11
N LYS A 180 7.51 -4.01 -15.18
CA LYS A 180 8.52 -4.02 -16.24
C LYS A 180 7.82 -4.12 -17.59
N GLY A 181 8.47 -3.64 -18.65
CA GLY A 181 7.88 -3.61 -19.99
C GLY A 181 6.85 -2.50 -20.12
N TRP A 182 5.85 -2.72 -20.95
CA TRP A 182 4.81 -1.73 -21.22
C TRP A 182 3.83 -1.56 -20.05
N ILE A 183 3.56 -0.31 -19.71
CA ILE A 183 2.71 0.11 -18.60
C ILE A 183 1.65 1.04 -19.15
N ASN A 184 0.38 0.70 -18.94
CA ASN A 184 -0.73 1.61 -19.21
C ASN A 184 -1.17 2.27 -17.89
N ASP A 185 -0.98 3.56 -17.80
CA ASP A 185 -1.46 4.37 -16.69
C ASP A 185 -2.51 5.36 -17.18
N ASN A 186 -3.77 5.09 -16.89
CA ASN A 186 -4.92 5.90 -17.29
C ASN A 186 -4.96 6.25 -18.79
N GLY A 187 -4.67 5.27 -19.66
CA GLY A 187 -4.68 5.43 -21.12
C GLY A 187 -3.37 5.98 -21.70
N THR A 188 -2.42 6.38 -20.88
CA THR A 188 -1.08 6.77 -21.32
C THR A 188 -0.12 5.61 -21.17
N TRP A 189 0.60 5.30 -22.25
CA TRP A 189 1.57 4.21 -22.25
C TRP A 189 2.96 4.69 -21.91
N TYR A 190 3.66 3.89 -21.11
CA TYR A 190 5.05 4.06 -20.68
C TYR A 190 5.78 2.72 -20.84
N TYR A 191 7.09 2.76 -20.79
CA TYR A 191 7.91 1.55 -20.83
C TYR A 191 8.98 1.58 -19.75
N SER A 192 9.10 0.48 -18.99
CA SER A 192 10.18 0.26 -18.04
C SER A 192 11.09 -0.89 -18.49
N ASP A 193 12.39 -0.74 -18.28
CA ASP A 193 13.36 -1.78 -18.61
C ASP A 193 13.29 -2.98 -17.63
N GLN A 194 14.18 -3.96 -17.84
CA GLN A 194 14.25 -5.17 -16.99
C GLN A 194 14.61 -4.88 -15.52
N SER A 195 15.15 -3.71 -15.22
CA SER A 195 15.40 -3.25 -13.85
C SER A 195 14.21 -2.48 -13.25
N GLY A 196 13.15 -2.27 -14.04
CA GLY A 196 11.94 -1.52 -13.68
C GLY A 196 12.08 -0.01 -13.88
N VAL A 197 13.18 0.49 -14.45
CA VAL A 197 13.40 1.93 -14.67
C VAL A 197 12.64 2.39 -15.89
N MET A 198 11.82 3.44 -15.72
CA MET A 198 11.09 4.09 -16.81
C MET A 198 12.08 4.61 -17.89
N GLN A 199 11.78 4.32 -19.14
CA GLN A 199 12.59 4.70 -20.28
C GLN A 199 12.07 5.98 -20.95
N THR A 200 12.97 6.67 -21.64
CA THR A 200 12.69 7.85 -22.48
C THR A 200 13.49 7.75 -23.78
N GLY A 201 13.08 8.48 -24.82
CA GLY A 201 13.74 8.47 -26.12
C GLY A 201 13.34 7.26 -26.97
N TRP A 202 14.23 6.85 -27.90
CA TRP A 202 13.95 5.77 -28.82
C TRP A 202 13.95 4.39 -28.12
N LEU A 203 12.91 3.62 -28.41
CA LEU A 203 12.75 2.24 -27.94
C LEU A 203 12.59 1.32 -29.15
N ASN A 204 13.40 0.25 -29.22
CA ASN A 204 13.17 -0.85 -30.16
C ASN A 204 12.57 -2.01 -29.35
N ASP A 205 11.40 -2.45 -29.75
CA ASP A 205 10.72 -3.61 -29.17
C ASP A 205 10.44 -4.65 -30.25
N ALA A 206 10.00 -5.83 -29.88
CA ALA A 206 9.73 -6.93 -30.80
C ALA A 206 8.74 -6.54 -31.92
N ASP A 207 7.76 -5.68 -31.61
CA ASP A 207 6.69 -5.26 -32.51
C ASP A 207 7.02 -4.03 -33.32
N GLY A 208 8.14 -3.34 -33.06
CA GLY A 208 8.49 -2.13 -33.82
C GLY A 208 9.35 -1.13 -33.06
N LYS A 209 9.45 0.06 -33.62
CA LYS A 209 10.20 1.16 -33.06
C LYS A 209 9.24 2.21 -32.50
N TYR A 210 9.52 2.67 -31.29
CA TYR A 210 8.69 3.61 -30.53
C TYR A 210 9.53 4.81 -30.10
N TYR A 211 8.86 5.88 -29.70
CA TYR A 211 9.52 7.01 -29.05
C TYR A 211 8.79 7.36 -27.76
N LEU A 212 9.55 7.40 -26.69
CA LEU A 212 9.08 7.79 -25.37
C LEU A 212 9.52 9.24 -25.11
N LYS A 213 8.57 10.11 -24.82
CA LYS A 213 8.83 11.53 -24.54
C LYS A 213 9.71 11.68 -23.31
N THR A 214 10.20 12.89 -23.04
CA THR A 214 10.96 13.19 -21.80
C THR A 214 10.15 12.91 -20.53
N SER A 215 8.82 12.98 -20.61
CA SER A 215 7.90 12.57 -19.53
C SER A 215 7.78 11.05 -19.37
N GLY A 216 8.38 10.24 -20.22
CA GLY A 216 8.20 8.79 -20.33
C GLY A 216 6.99 8.37 -21.17
N ALA A 217 6.05 9.27 -21.44
CA ALA A 217 4.85 8.95 -22.21
C ALA A 217 5.17 8.56 -23.65
N MET A 218 4.57 7.47 -24.14
CA MET A 218 4.68 7.01 -25.51
C MET A 218 4.15 8.07 -26.49
N ALA A 219 4.91 8.34 -27.55
CA ALA A 219 4.51 9.26 -28.60
C ALA A 219 3.52 8.60 -29.59
N THR A 220 2.55 9.38 -30.04
CA THR A 220 1.66 9.07 -31.17
C THR A 220 1.57 10.29 -32.07
N GLY A 221 1.17 10.11 -33.36
CA GLY A 221 1.07 11.17 -34.34
C GLY A 221 2.42 11.71 -34.76
N TRP A 222 2.40 12.91 -35.33
CA TRP A 222 3.58 13.59 -35.84
C TRP A 222 4.53 14.03 -34.70
N ARG A 223 5.84 13.80 -34.92
CA ARG A 223 6.91 14.27 -34.05
C ARG A 223 8.12 14.75 -34.82
N GLN A 224 8.63 15.90 -34.45
CA GLN A 224 9.92 16.37 -34.94
C GLN A 224 11.01 15.99 -33.95
N LEU A 225 11.97 15.19 -34.38
CA LEU A 225 13.07 14.70 -33.56
C LEU A 225 14.38 14.93 -34.32
N ASP A 226 15.32 15.66 -33.72
CA ASP A 226 16.61 15.99 -34.30
C ASP A 226 16.47 16.59 -35.71
N GLY A 227 15.49 17.50 -35.91
CA GLY A 227 15.21 18.20 -37.16
C GLY A 227 14.50 17.39 -38.26
N ALA A 228 14.19 16.11 -38.02
CA ALA A 228 13.44 15.25 -38.94
C ALA A 228 12.04 14.94 -38.41
N TRP A 229 11.07 14.84 -39.32
CA TRP A 229 9.70 14.46 -38.97
C TRP A 229 9.52 12.94 -39.00
N TYR A 230 8.79 12.43 -38.02
CA TYR A 230 8.37 11.04 -37.88
C TYR A 230 6.87 10.99 -37.61
N TYR A 231 6.25 9.89 -37.95
CA TYR A 231 4.86 9.62 -37.60
C TYR A 231 4.77 8.34 -36.79
N PHE A 232 4.05 8.40 -35.70
CA PHE A 232 3.76 7.24 -34.85
C PHE A 232 2.27 6.95 -34.93
N ASP A 233 1.90 5.73 -35.26
CA ASP A 233 0.49 5.32 -35.35
C ASP A 233 -0.23 5.35 -34.01
N GLY A 234 -1.53 5.00 -33.98
CA GLY A 234 -2.34 4.98 -32.76
C GLY A 234 -1.83 3.98 -31.71
N SER A 235 -1.03 2.99 -32.10
CA SER A 235 -0.38 2.04 -31.19
C SER A 235 1.00 2.52 -30.75
N GLY A 236 1.46 3.69 -31.20
CA GLY A 236 2.77 4.26 -30.92
C GLY A 236 3.90 3.72 -31.78
N ARG A 237 3.63 2.85 -32.76
CA ARG A 237 4.68 2.33 -33.66
C ARG A 237 5.09 3.39 -34.69
N MET A 238 6.38 3.53 -34.88
CA MET A 238 6.93 4.39 -35.95
C MET A 238 6.50 3.86 -37.32
N ALA A 239 5.83 4.71 -38.08
CA ALA A 239 5.40 4.40 -39.41
C ALA A 239 6.58 4.41 -40.40
N VAL A 240 6.51 3.54 -41.41
CA VAL A 240 7.42 3.46 -42.54
C VAL A 240 6.63 3.22 -43.81
N GLY A 241 7.17 3.65 -44.96
CA GLY A 241 6.48 3.56 -46.27
C GLY A 241 5.44 4.65 -46.44
N MET A 242 4.45 4.40 -47.31
CA MET A 242 3.37 5.35 -47.59
C MET A 242 2.34 5.32 -46.47
N ILE A 243 1.97 6.50 -45.95
CA ILE A 243 0.91 6.69 -44.98
C ILE A 243 -0.09 7.74 -45.46
N GLU A 244 -1.31 7.66 -44.94
CA GLU A 244 -2.34 8.69 -45.13
C GLU A 244 -2.69 9.31 -43.79
N VAL A 245 -2.63 10.64 -43.72
CA VAL A 245 -3.01 11.39 -42.52
C VAL A 245 -3.86 12.58 -42.96
N ASN A 246 -5.09 12.66 -42.46
CA ASN A 246 -6.07 13.70 -42.77
C ASN A 246 -6.32 13.89 -44.26
N GLY A 247 -6.33 12.79 -45.05
CA GLY A 247 -6.55 12.80 -46.49
C GLY A 247 -5.34 13.21 -47.33
N LEU A 248 -4.18 13.43 -46.70
CA LEU A 248 -2.92 13.69 -47.39
C LEU A 248 -1.99 12.47 -47.25
N HIS A 249 -1.27 12.17 -48.33
CA HIS A 249 -0.29 11.10 -48.36
C HIS A 249 1.10 11.63 -48.05
N TYR A 250 1.87 10.82 -47.31
CA TYR A 250 3.25 11.09 -46.94
C TYR A 250 4.09 9.83 -47.16
N TYR A 251 5.38 9.96 -47.32
CA TYR A 251 6.28 8.82 -47.41
C TYR A 251 7.31 8.87 -46.31
N MET A 252 7.29 7.84 -45.50
CA MET A 252 8.25 7.63 -44.43
C MET A 252 9.33 6.69 -44.90
N ASP A 253 10.58 7.15 -44.96
CA ASP A 253 11.72 6.37 -45.44
C ASP A 253 11.79 4.99 -44.70
N PRO A 254 11.75 3.86 -45.42
CA PRO A 254 11.65 2.55 -44.82
C PRO A 254 12.83 2.17 -43.91
N SER A 255 14.00 2.77 -44.11
CA SER A 255 15.21 2.46 -43.34
C SER A 255 15.35 3.31 -42.08
N THR A 256 14.89 4.56 -42.14
CA THR A 256 15.09 5.56 -41.09
C THR A 256 13.81 5.94 -40.38
N GLY A 257 12.64 5.78 -41.02
CA GLY A 257 11.35 6.28 -40.53
C GLY A 257 11.17 7.79 -40.73
N ARG A 258 12.13 8.51 -41.35
CA ARG A 258 12.05 9.95 -41.58
C ARG A 258 11.07 10.27 -42.68
N MET A 259 10.27 11.31 -42.50
CA MET A 259 9.44 11.83 -43.57
C MET A 259 10.29 12.36 -44.72
N VAL A 260 9.94 11.99 -45.93
CA VAL A 260 10.56 12.52 -47.14
C VAL A 260 9.88 13.85 -47.51
N SER A 261 10.69 14.89 -47.78
CA SER A 261 10.21 16.20 -48.20
C SER A 261 11.14 16.79 -49.26
N ASP A 262 10.67 17.79 -50.00
CA ASP A 262 11.40 18.59 -51.02
C ASP A 262 12.12 17.76 -52.12
N ARG A 263 11.59 16.57 -52.43
CA ARG A 263 12.20 15.71 -53.46
C ARG A 263 11.20 14.74 -54.10
N ALA A 264 11.56 14.27 -55.25
CA ALA A 264 10.85 13.16 -55.90
C ALA A 264 11.20 11.83 -55.21
N VAL A 265 10.25 10.90 -55.12
CA VAL A 265 10.40 9.56 -54.58
C VAL A 265 9.65 8.56 -55.48
N ASP A 266 10.29 7.45 -55.81
CA ASP A 266 9.64 6.35 -56.52
C ASP A 266 9.06 5.35 -55.51
N ILE A 267 7.78 5.07 -55.65
CA ILE A 267 7.05 4.17 -54.77
C ILE A 267 6.33 3.15 -55.64
N GLY A 268 6.87 1.94 -55.71
CA GLY A 268 6.28 0.88 -56.51
C GLY A 268 6.24 1.15 -58.01
N GLY A 269 7.20 1.90 -58.55
CA GLY A 269 7.29 2.25 -59.95
C GLY A 269 6.47 3.48 -60.33
N VAL A 270 5.89 4.20 -59.38
CA VAL A 270 5.19 5.47 -59.56
C VAL A 270 5.99 6.57 -58.88
N THR A 271 6.30 7.62 -59.64
CA THR A 271 7.04 8.78 -59.12
C THR A 271 6.09 9.78 -58.49
N TYR A 272 6.35 10.11 -57.22
CA TYR A 272 5.66 11.13 -56.42
C TYR A 272 6.61 12.30 -56.15
N GLN A 273 6.06 13.51 -56.13
CA GLN A 273 6.76 14.69 -55.65
C GLN A 273 6.34 14.98 -54.22
N ALA A 274 7.30 14.92 -53.26
CA ALA A 274 7.08 15.37 -51.90
C ALA A 274 7.30 16.89 -51.84
N ALA A 275 6.33 17.60 -51.31
CA ALA A 275 6.40 19.03 -51.01
C ALA A 275 7.25 19.32 -49.80
N ALA A 276 7.47 20.58 -49.42
CA ALA A 276 8.23 21.00 -48.26
C ALA A 276 7.61 20.50 -46.93
N ASP A 277 6.28 20.40 -46.89
CA ASP A 277 5.52 19.84 -45.75
C ASP A 277 5.43 18.31 -45.76
N GLY A 278 6.05 17.66 -46.78
CA GLY A 278 6.07 16.21 -46.96
C GLY A 278 4.87 15.64 -47.68
N SER A 279 3.83 16.43 -47.99
CA SER A 279 2.67 15.95 -48.73
C SER A 279 3.05 15.49 -50.13
N LEU A 280 2.49 14.35 -50.55
CA LEU A 280 2.80 13.73 -51.83
C LEU A 280 1.77 14.14 -52.91
N SER A 281 2.27 14.46 -54.13
CA SER A 281 1.48 14.53 -55.35
C SER A 281 2.08 13.59 -56.41
N GLN A 282 1.22 12.87 -57.15
CA GLN A 282 1.68 11.99 -58.23
C GLN A 282 2.13 12.84 -59.43
N GLN A 283 3.32 12.57 -59.96
CA GLN A 283 3.75 13.21 -61.24
C GLN A 283 2.87 12.71 -62.36
N GLY A 284 2.05 13.62 -62.93
CA GLY A 284 1.15 13.33 -64.05
C GLY A 284 -0.31 13.76 -63.88
N GLU A 285 -0.76 14.02 -62.62
CA GLU A 285 -2.06 14.65 -62.38
C GLU A 285 -1.92 16.17 -62.25
N SER A 286 -2.21 16.89 -63.36
CA SER A 286 -2.37 18.34 -63.31
C SER A 286 -3.70 18.73 -62.69
N GLY A 287 -3.76 18.66 -61.36
CA GLY A 287 -4.87 19.14 -60.55
C GLY A 287 -4.37 20.24 -59.61
N ALA A 288 -4.81 21.46 -59.84
CA ALA A 288 -4.43 22.66 -59.10
C ALA A 288 -4.69 22.48 -57.60
N VAL A 289 -3.64 22.31 -56.80
CA VAL A 289 -3.70 22.49 -55.35
C VAL A 289 -3.31 23.95 -55.08
N SER A 290 -4.28 24.71 -54.59
CA SER A 290 -4.10 26.10 -54.15
C SER A 290 -3.03 26.13 -53.05
N GLY A 291 -1.89 26.78 -53.34
CA GLY A 291 -0.79 26.92 -52.41
C GLY A 291 -1.20 27.68 -51.14
N ASN A 292 -1.07 27.08 -50.03
CA ASN A 292 -0.97 27.78 -48.76
C ASN A 292 0.53 27.87 -48.38
N THR A 293 1.12 29.05 -48.63
CA THR A 293 2.49 29.37 -48.24
C THR A 293 2.54 29.71 -46.76
N GLY A 294 2.49 28.70 -45.93
CA GLY A 294 2.77 28.82 -44.52
C GLY A 294 3.69 27.66 -44.11
N SER A 295 4.86 27.96 -43.63
CA SER A 295 5.82 27.00 -43.08
C SER A 295 5.31 26.40 -41.76
N GLU A 296 4.17 25.71 -41.79
CA GLU A 296 3.69 24.94 -40.67
C GLU A 296 3.71 23.46 -41.05
N ALA A 297 4.36 22.70 -40.20
CA ALA A 297 4.41 21.25 -40.24
C ALA A 297 3.00 20.62 -40.22
N PRO A 298 2.82 19.41 -40.74
CA PRO A 298 1.53 18.73 -40.73
C PRO A 298 0.99 18.63 -39.30
N GLY A 299 -0.08 19.38 -39.02
CA GLY A 299 -0.93 19.34 -37.84
C GLY A 299 -0.26 19.01 -36.50
N THR A 300 0.52 19.93 -35.93
CA THR A 300 1.05 19.79 -34.59
C THR A 300 -0.05 19.95 -33.53
N PRO A 301 -0.28 19.00 -32.64
CA PRO A 301 -0.95 19.28 -31.37
C PRO A 301 -0.06 20.21 -30.55
N SER A 302 -0.60 21.36 -30.15
CA SER A 302 0.08 22.35 -29.32
C SER A 302 0.62 21.70 -28.03
N GLU A 303 1.94 21.62 -27.87
CA GLU A 303 2.54 21.23 -26.60
C GLU A 303 2.56 22.45 -25.68
N ASN A 304 1.79 22.36 -24.60
CA ASN A 304 1.88 23.33 -23.53
C ASN A 304 3.15 23.02 -22.71
N THR A 305 4.19 23.84 -22.88
CA THR A 305 5.44 23.73 -22.13
C THR A 305 5.26 24.25 -20.71
N GLY A 306 4.68 23.41 -19.82
CA GLY A 306 4.69 23.62 -18.39
C GLY A 306 5.74 22.74 -17.74
N SER A 307 6.84 23.33 -17.28
CA SER A 307 7.84 22.64 -16.45
C SER A 307 7.24 22.35 -15.07
N SER A 308 6.86 21.11 -14.80
CA SER A 308 6.55 20.65 -13.45
C SER A 308 7.34 19.39 -13.14
N SER A 309 8.08 19.42 -12.04
CA SER A 309 8.83 18.30 -11.46
C SER A 309 7.90 17.32 -10.74
N GLY A 310 6.86 16.85 -11.42
CA GLY A 310 5.92 15.85 -10.92
C GLY A 310 6.13 14.49 -11.59
N ALA A 311 5.53 13.45 -11.02
CA ALA A 311 5.52 12.12 -11.61
C ALA A 311 5.08 12.18 -13.08
N PRO A 312 5.63 11.32 -13.95
CA PRO A 312 5.22 11.28 -15.36
C PRO A 312 3.71 11.02 -15.43
N GLY A 313 2.95 11.94 -16.00
CA GLY A 313 1.50 11.81 -16.17
C GLY A 313 0.61 12.31 -15.02
N THR A 314 1.13 12.77 -13.89
CA THR A 314 0.33 13.44 -12.87
C THR A 314 0.28 14.95 -13.10
N ALA A 315 -0.52 15.41 -14.03
CA ALA A 315 -0.98 16.78 -14.07
C ALA A 315 -2.28 16.85 -13.25
N ALA A 316 -2.24 17.52 -12.10
CA ALA A 316 -3.45 17.92 -11.41
C ALA A 316 -4.19 18.95 -12.28
N GLY A 317 -5.29 18.55 -12.84
CA GLY A 317 -6.22 19.38 -13.58
C GLY A 317 -7.62 18.97 -13.20
N ASN A 318 -8.20 19.76 -12.30
CA ASN A 318 -9.61 19.75 -11.97
C ASN A 318 -10.36 20.28 -13.21
N GLU A 319 -11.23 19.46 -13.82
CA GLU A 319 -12.47 19.96 -14.40
C GLU A 319 -13.46 18.83 -14.66
N SER A 320 -14.67 19.07 -14.16
CA SER A 320 -15.88 18.28 -14.30
C SER A 320 -16.26 18.08 -15.78
N SER A 321 -16.47 16.85 -16.23
CA SER A 321 -17.56 16.54 -17.15
C SER A 321 -18.06 15.12 -16.96
N SER A 322 -19.31 15.04 -16.63
CA SER A 322 -20.18 13.90 -16.54
C SER A 322 -20.18 13.11 -17.86
N GLY A 323 -19.71 11.86 -17.79
CA GLY A 323 -19.84 10.87 -18.86
C GLY A 323 -20.17 9.52 -18.23
N THR A 324 -21.43 9.15 -18.29
CA THR A 324 -21.97 7.86 -17.87
C THR A 324 -21.37 6.75 -18.72
N ILE A 325 -20.60 5.86 -18.16
CA ILE A 325 -20.18 4.61 -18.80
C ILE A 325 -21.13 3.49 -18.32
N ILE A 326 -21.91 2.96 -19.24
CA ILE A 326 -22.77 1.78 -19.05
C ILE A 326 -21.88 0.54 -19.13
N ILE A 327 -21.78 -0.22 -18.04
CA ILE A 327 -21.19 -1.56 -18.04
C ILE A 327 -22.34 -2.57 -18.14
N PRO A 328 -22.31 -3.54 -19.08
CA PRO A 328 -23.34 -4.57 -19.12
C PRO A 328 -23.15 -5.56 -17.97
N SER A 329 -24.16 -5.66 -17.13
CA SER A 329 -24.31 -6.66 -16.09
C SER A 329 -24.66 -8.01 -16.72
N ASN A 330 -23.95 -9.06 -16.36
CA ASN A 330 -24.43 -10.43 -16.52
C ASN A 330 -24.79 -10.94 -15.13
N GLY A 331 -26.08 -11.24 -14.95
CA GLY A 331 -26.65 -11.67 -13.70
C GLY A 331 -26.40 -13.14 -13.38
N ASN A 332 -26.37 -13.46 -12.11
CA ASN A 332 -27.19 -14.54 -11.58
C ASN A 332 -27.39 -14.43 -10.06
N ASN A 333 -28.61 -14.55 -9.73
CA ASN A 333 -29.44 -14.70 -8.55
C ASN A 333 -28.88 -15.56 -7.41
N SER A 334 -29.03 -15.13 -6.13
CA SER A 334 -29.95 -15.75 -5.14
C SER A 334 -29.78 -15.10 -3.76
N SER A 335 -30.81 -14.49 -3.32
CA SER A 335 -31.62 -14.46 -2.09
C SER A 335 -31.03 -14.83 -0.75
N ASP A 336 -31.35 -13.96 0.18
CA ASP A 336 -31.91 -13.99 1.54
C ASP A 336 -31.02 -13.38 2.62
N GLY A 337 -31.50 -12.36 3.28
CA GLY A 337 -32.32 -12.32 4.42
C GLY A 337 -31.84 -11.30 5.44
N ALA A 338 -32.68 -10.38 5.78
CA ALA A 338 -32.71 -9.30 6.73
C ALA A 338 -32.05 -9.51 8.12
N SER A 339 -31.50 -8.43 8.75
CA SER A 339 -32.16 -7.74 9.85
C SER A 339 -31.24 -6.72 10.53
N SER A 340 -31.78 -5.57 10.74
CA SER A 340 -31.44 -4.41 11.55
C SER A 340 -30.85 -4.65 12.95
N GLN A 341 -29.90 -3.77 13.41
CA GLN A 341 -30.18 -2.82 14.49
C GLN A 341 -28.98 -1.92 14.82
N THR A 342 -29.31 -0.71 15.03
CA THR A 342 -28.74 0.49 15.57
C THR A 342 -27.91 0.36 16.86
N GLY A 343 -26.88 1.23 17.02
CA GLY A 343 -26.32 1.55 18.31
C GLY A 343 -24.91 2.13 18.25
N SER A 344 -24.78 3.46 18.15
CA SER A 344 -23.58 4.18 18.61
C SER A 344 -23.48 4.13 20.13
N PRO A 345 -22.26 4.16 20.65
CA PRO A 345 -21.93 5.26 21.53
C PRO A 345 -20.55 5.88 21.26
N SER A 346 -20.56 7.18 21.38
CA SER A 346 -19.47 8.11 21.58
C SER A 346 -18.56 7.67 22.72
N GLY A 347 -17.26 7.62 22.46
CA GLY A 347 -16.24 7.42 23.47
C GLY A 347 -14.93 8.06 22.99
N THR A 348 -14.65 9.24 23.53
CA THR A 348 -13.40 9.99 23.34
C THR A 348 -12.25 9.15 23.91
N VAL A 349 -11.33 8.71 23.09
CA VAL A 349 -10.07 8.12 23.53
C VAL A 349 -8.94 9.03 23.09
N THR A 350 -8.40 9.80 24.01
CA THR A 350 -7.09 10.44 23.92
C THR A 350 -6.01 9.38 24.15
N GLY A 351 -5.36 8.93 23.08
CA GLY A 351 -4.22 8.04 23.14
C GLY A 351 -3.45 8.17 21.85
N ILE A 352 -2.46 9.06 21.80
CA ILE A 352 -1.59 9.28 20.66
C ILE A 352 -0.55 8.15 20.66
N ASN A 353 -0.81 7.08 19.93
CA ASN A 353 0.22 6.18 19.43
C ASN A 353 0.02 6.07 17.92
N GLY A 354 0.40 7.13 17.21
CA GLY A 354 0.44 7.13 15.75
C GLY A 354 1.56 6.21 15.28
N GLY A 355 1.20 5.09 14.71
CA GLY A 355 2.14 4.27 13.96
C GLY A 355 2.69 5.05 12.76
N PRO A 356 3.77 4.56 12.11
CA PRO A 356 4.34 5.21 10.95
C PRO A 356 3.28 5.34 9.85
N GLY A 357 3.13 6.53 9.29
CA GLY A 357 2.18 6.82 8.22
C GLY A 357 0.87 7.48 8.61
N VAL A 358 0.66 7.81 9.90
CA VAL A 358 -0.50 8.61 10.33
C VAL A 358 -0.14 10.10 10.21
N SER A 359 -0.32 10.66 9.02
CA SER A 359 -0.47 12.11 8.84
C SER A 359 -1.96 12.39 8.79
N SER A 360 -2.45 13.22 9.71
CA SER A 360 -3.83 13.67 9.73
C SER A 360 -4.15 14.49 8.48
N SER A 361 -4.74 13.87 7.46
CA SER A 361 -5.48 14.54 6.41
C SER A 361 -6.80 13.79 6.21
N THR A 362 -7.86 14.44 6.58
CA THR A 362 -9.24 14.06 6.34
C THR A 362 -9.46 13.88 4.84
N SER A 363 -9.63 12.64 4.39
CA SER A 363 -10.19 12.32 3.09
C SER A 363 -11.03 11.06 3.23
N GLN A 364 -12.25 11.14 2.76
CA GLN A 364 -13.29 10.11 2.84
C GLN A 364 -12.80 8.79 2.26
N SER A 365 -12.92 7.74 3.06
CA SER A 365 -12.56 6.37 2.71
C SER A 365 -13.61 5.77 1.79
N GLN A 366 -13.23 5.45 0.57
CA GLN A 366 -13.88 4.34 -0.14
C GLN A 366 -13.27 3.04 0.40
N VAL A 367 -14.12 2.18 0.92
CA VAL A 367 -13.76 0.84 1.38
C VAL A 367 -13.45 0.00 0.13
N VAL A 368 -12.18 -0.15 -0.18
CA VAL A 368 -11.72 -1.20 -1.09
C VAL A 368 -11.33 -2.38 -0.21
N THR A 369 -12.07 -3.46 -0.29
CA THR A 369 -11.69 -4.75 0.30
C THR A 369 -10.47 -5.26 -0.46
N GLY A 370 -9.27 -4.86 0.00
CA GLY A 370 -8.02 -5.22 -0.63
C GLY A 370 -7.54 -6.59 -0.14
N THR A 371 -7.35 -7.51 -1.07
CA THR A 371 -6.59 -8.73 -0.85
C THR A 371 -5.12 -8.35 -0.60
N LYS A 372 -4.48 -9.03 0.34
CA LYS A 372 -3.07 -8.87 0.66
C LYS A 372 -2.22 -9.01 -0.61
N PRO A 373 -1.26 -8.10 -0.89
CA PRO A 373 -0.37 -8.23 -2.04
C PRO A 373 0.36 -9.57 -2.03
N GLY A 374 0.30 -10.31 -3.16
CA GLY A 374 1.00 -11.58 -3.31
C GLY A 374 0.23 -12.85 -2.92
N GLU A 375 -1.02 -12.75 -2.44
CA GLU A 375 -1.92 -13.91 -2.31
C GLU A 375 -2.82 -13.99 -3.54
N GLN A 376 -2.53 -14.90 -4.45
CA GLN A 376 -3.42 -15.50 -5.43
C GLN A 376 -3.28 -17.01 -5.34
#